data_f6423c70b10d38bd139325bdff604e2c
#
_entry.id   f6423c70b10d38bd139325bdff604e2c
#
_cell.length_a   1.000
_cell.length_b   1.000
_cell.length_c   1.000
_cell.angle_alpha   90.00
_cell.angle_beta   90.00
_cell.angle_gamma   90.00
#
_symmetry.space_group_name_H-M   'P 1'
#
loop_
_entity.id
_entity.type
_entity.pdbx_description
1 polymer ?
#
loop_
_entity_poly.entity_id
_entity_poly.type
_entity_poly.pdbx_seq_one_letter_code
_entity_poly.pdbx_strand_id
1 'polypeptide(L)'
;MQFFDSTYCLSLIAVNGGFLTLSQDLGVIGSRHRLRILAREVGIAKSWRDGDASFLNVLSAIIMDIQPFGEQQATVFLRLGKKAHGDALLARITRKSCDVLQLKKGDEVKALIKSVGLVSIPTVNQDG
;
A
#
# COMPACT_ATOMS: atom_id res chain seq x y z
N MET A 1 15.69 -0.49 -2.30
CA MET A 1 15.30 -1.39 -3.41
C MET A 1 15.96 -2.74 -3.22
N GLN A 2 15.19 -3.83 -3.37
CA GLN A 2 15.67 -5.20 -3.14
C GLN A 2 15.99 -5.93 -4.44
N PHE A 3 15.28 -5.62 -5.49
CA PHE A 3 15.36 -6.38 -6.72
C PHE A 3 14.87 -5.53 -7.89
N PHE A 4 15.41 -5.77 -9.07
CA PHE A 4 14.95 -5.10 -10.29
C PHE A 4 14.73 -6.12 -11.38
N ASP A 5 13.54 -6.12 -11.95
CA ASP A 5 13.19 -6.97 -13.09
C ASP A 5 13.34 -6.13 -14.38
N SER A 6 14.40 -6.37 -15.12
CA SER A 6 14.69 -5.59 -16.32
C SER A 6 13.72 -5.88 -17.46
N THR A 7 13.09 -7.05 -17.46
CA THR A 7 12.14 -7.42 -18.52
C THR A 7 10.90 -6.54 -18.46
N TYR A 8 10.38 -6.28 -17.27
CA TYR A 8 9.17 -5.50 -17.08
C TYR A 8 9.42 -4.12 -16.48
N CYS A 9 10.68 -3.78 -16.23
CA CYS A 9 11.06 -2.52 -15.57
C CYS A 9 10.35 -2.36 -14.22
N LEU A 10 10.46 -3.38 -13.37
CA LEU A 10 9.83 -3.40 -12.06
C LEU A 10 10.89 -3.41 -10.97
N SER A 11 10.75 -2.53 -10.00
CA SER A 11 11.60 -2.50 -8.81
C SER A 11 10.84 -3.02 -7.60
N LEU A 12 11.49 -3.85 -6.80
CA LEU A 12 10.92 -4.40 -5.58
C LEU A 12 11.53 -3.68 -4.38
N ILE A 13 10.70 -3.09 -3.55
CA ILE A 13 11.12 -2.38 -2.36
C ILE A 13 10.57 -3.07 -1.11
N ALA A 14 11.44 -3.30 -0.14
CA ALA A 14 11.03 -3.82 1.16
C ALA A 14 10.44 -2.70 2.01
N VAL A 15 9.31 -2.98 2.63
CA VAL A 15 8.71 -2.12 3.65
C VAL A 15 8.44 -2.98 4.88
N ASN A 16 8.16 -2.36 6.02
CA ASN A 16 7.82 -3.14 7.21
C ASN A 16 6.47 -3.79 7.00
N GLY A 17 6.47 -5.11 6.90
CA GLY A 17 5.26 -5.90 6.70
C GLY A 17 5.06 -6.43 5.29
N GLY A 18 6.00 -6.19 4.37
CA GLY A 18 5.87 -6.73 3.02
C GLY A 18 6.80 -6.11 2.01
N PHE A 19 6.44 -6.26 0.75
CA PHE A 19 7.20 -5.72 -0.37
C PHE A 19 6.27 -4.97 -1.30
N LEU A 20 6.77 -3.90 -1.90
CA LEU A 20 6.04 -3.14 -2.91
C LEU A 20 6.78 -3.23 -4.23
N THR A 21 6.02 -3.37 -5.31
CA THR A 21 6.53 -3.39 -6.67
C THR A 21 6.17 -2.08 -7.35
N LEU A 22 7.17 -1.42 -7.93
CA LEU A 22 6.99 -0.16 -8.66
C LEU A 22 7.42 -0.33 -10.10
N SER A 23 6.69 0.30 -11.02
CA SER A 23 6.99 0.25 -12.46
C SER A 23 8.05 1.29 -12.83
N GLN A 24 9.15 1.30 -12.09
CA GLN A 24 10.24 2.24 -12.29
C GLN A 24 11.56 1.58 -11.94
N ASP A 25 12.62 2.04 -12.60
CA ASP A 25 13.97 1.69 -12.20
C ASP A 25 14.37 2.65 -11.08
N LEU A 26 14.54 2.12 -9.89
CA LEU A 26 14.90 2.92 -8.72
C LEU A 26 16.41 2.98 -8.46
N GLY A 27 17.20 2.50 -9.42
CA GLY A 27 18.66 2.60 -9.34
C GLY A 27 19.30 1.39 -8.69
N VAL A 28 20.17 1.62 -7.73
CA VAL A 28 21.03 0.57 -7.16
C VAL A 28 20.29 -0.25 -6.11
N ILE A 29 20.47 -1.57 -6.14
CA ILE A 29 19.96 -2.45 -5.09
C ILE A 29 20.54 -2.02 -3.76
N GLY A 30 19.71 -1.93 -2.74
CA GLY A 30 20.09 -1.42 -1.43
C GLY A 30 19.79 0.06 -1.23
N SER A 31 19.44 0.78 -2.29
CA SER A 31 19.08 2.19 -2.17
C SER A 31 17.79 2.36 -1.36
N ARG A 32 17.69 3.51 -0.70
CA ARG A 32 16.51 3.85 0.10
C ARG A 32 15.67 4.88 -0.60
N HIS A 33 14.35 4.71 -0.51
CA HIS A 33 13.42 5.61 -1.17
C HIS A 33 12.27 5.93 -0.23
N ARG A 34 11.76 7.15 -0.33
CA ARG A 34 10.55 7.54 0.38
C ARG A 34 9.38 7.36 -0.58
N LEU A 35 8.39 6.62 -0.14
CA LEU A 35 7.22 6.30 -0.95
C LEU A 35 6.01 7.05 -0.43
N ARG A 36 5.09 7.36 -1.34
CA ARG A 36 3.81 7.94 -0.99
C ARG A 36 2.70 7.09 -1.56
N ILE A 37 1.78 6.70 -0.69
CA ILE A 37 0.61 5.95 -1.08
C ILE A 37 -0.60 6.75 -0.64
N LEU A 38 -1.38 7.23 -1.61
CA LEU A 38 -2.58 8.00 -1.31
C LEU A 38 -3.67 7.06 -0.84
N ALA A 39 -4.38 7.47 0.20
CA ALA A 39 -5.45 6.62 0.77
C ALA A 39 -6.48 6.22 -0.28
N ARG A 40 -6.80 7.11 -1.23
CA ARG A 40 -7.77 6.81 -2.29
C ARG A 40 -7.27 5.76 -3.28
N GLU A 41 -5.99 5.44 -3.27
CA GLU A 41 -5.41 4.43 -4.15
C GLU A 41 -5.32 3.06 -3.47
N VAL A 42 -5.87 2.93 -2.27
CA VAL A 42 -5.82 1.70 -1.50
C VAL A 42 -7.23 1.16 -1.34
N GLY A 43 -7.45 -0.03 -1.87
CA GLY A 43 -8.68 -0.76 -1.66
C GLY A 43 -8.48 -1.86 -0.63
N ILE A 44 -9.56 -2.53 -0.26
CA ILE A 44 -9.54 -3.60 0.72
C ILE A 44 -10.31 -4.79 0.19
N ALA A 45 -9.73 -5.98 0.35
CA ALA A 45 -10.41 -7.24 0.08
C ALA A 45 -10.26 -8.15 1.29
N LYS A 46 -11.27 -8.95 1.57
CA LYS A 46 -11.17 -9.94 2.65
C LYS A 46 -10.35 -11.13 2.26
N SER A 47 -10.37 -11.47 0.97
CA SER A 47 -9.55 -12.53 0.43
C SER A 47 -9.07 -12.12 -0.95
N TRP A 48 -7.97 -12.71 -1.39
CA TRP A 48 -7.38 -12.38 -2.66
C TRP A 48 -6.73 -13.59 -3.29
N ARG A 49 -6.95 -13.75 -4.60
CA ARG A 49 -6.28 -14.78 -5.38
C ARG A 49 -5.39 -14.10 -6.41
N ASP A 50 -4.12 -14.46 -6.41
CA ASP A 50 -3.16 -13.88 -7.34
C ASP A 50 -3.59 -14.17 -8.79
N GLY A 51 -3.43 -13.18 -9.65
CA GLY A 51 -3.73 -13.31 -11.06
C GLY A 51 -5.17 -12.97 -11.44
N ASP A 52 -6.05 -12.71 -10.48
CA ASP A 52 -7.45 -12.41 -10.78
C ASP A 52 -7.70 -10.96 -11.18
N ALA A 53 -6.74 -10.07 -10.96
CA ALA A 53 -6.88 -8.66 -11.30
C ALA A 53 -5.51 -8.04 -11.54
N SER A 54 -5.51 -6.78 -11.96
CA SER A 54 -4.30 -6.09 -12.39
C SER A 54 -3.54 -5.37 -11.27
N PHE A 55 -3.85 -5.65 -10.02
CA PHE A 55 -3.11 -5.07 -8.90
C PHE A 55 -1.77 -5.78 -8.73
N LEU A 56 -0.68 -5.02 -8.72
CA LEU A 56 0.65 -5.55 -8.45
C LEU A 56 0.96 -5.62 -6.97
N ASN A 57 0.32 -4.77 -6.17
CA ASN A 57 0.65 -4.65 -4.76
C ASN A 57 -0.55 -5.06 -3.92
N VAL A 58 -0.47 -6.27 -3.40
CA VAL A 58 -1.49 -6.84 -2.51
C VAL A 58 -0.77 -7.29 -1.25
N LEU A 59 -1.07 -6.65 -0.14
CA LEU A 59 -0.38 -6.89 1.13
C LEU A 59 -1.36 -7.28 2.21
N SER A 60 -0.94 -8.21 3.07
CA SER A 60 -1.71 -8.54 4.27
C SER A 60 -1.68 -7.37 5.23
N ALA A 61 -2.80 -7.10 5.87
CA ALA A 61 -2.91 -6.00 6.83
C ALA A 61 -3.99 -6.31 7.86
N ILE A 62 -3.91 -5.60 8.98
CA ILE A 62 -4.91 -5.67 10.04
C ILE A 62 -5.59 -4.31 10.14
N ILE A 63 -6.91 -4.31 10.27
CA ILE A 63 -7.67 -3.08 10.48
C ILE A 63 -7.48 -2.62 11.91
N MET A 64 -6.93 -1.43 12.08
CA MET A 64 -6.69 -0.86 13.39
C MET A 64 -7.82 0.04 13.83
N ASP A 65 -8.49 0.71 12.89
CA ASP A 65 -9.60 1.61 13.19
C ASP A 65 -10.34 1.93 11.89
N ILE A 66 -11.58 2.38 12.02
CA ILE A 66 -12.40 2.82 10.90
C ILE A 66 -13.09 4.11 11.33
N GLN A 67 -12.93 5.16 10.53
CA GLN A 67 -13.51 6.47 10.82
C GLN A 67 -14.36 6.93 9.64
N PRO A 68 -15.50 7.57 9.88
CA PRO A 68 -16.26 8.17 8.79
C PRO A 68 -15.43 9.27 8.11
N PHE A 69 -15.57 9.39 6.81
CA PHE A 69 -14.95 10.47 6.05
C PHE A 69 -16.04 11.10 5.20
N GLY A 70 -16.67 12.15 5.71
CA GLY A 70 -17.89 12.66 5.12
C GLY A 70 -19.04 11.67 5.29
N GLU A 71 -20.05 11.80 4.47
CA GLU A 71 -21.26 10.97 4.58
C GLU A 71 -21.18 9.68 3.79
N GLN A 72 -20.31 9.63 2.79
CA GLN A 72 -20.31 8.54 1.81
C GLN A 72 -19.05 7.69 1.83
N GLN A 73 -18.06 8.06 2.62
CA GLN A 73 -16.78 7.36 2.64
C GLN A 73 -16.35 7.04 4.07
N ALA A 74 -15.38 6.15 4.15
CA ALA A 74 -14.73 5.80 5.40
C ALA A 74 -13.22 5.75 5.19
N THR A 75 -12.47 6.16 6.20
CA THR A 75 -11.04 5.98 6.24
C THR A 75 -10.75 4.77 7.13
N VAL A 76 -10.02 3.82 6.58
CA VAL A 76 -9.63 2.61 7.28
C VAL A 76 -8.15 2.70 7.60
N PHE A 77 -7.83 2.59 8.87
CA PHE A 77 -6.44 2.64 9.35
C PHE A 77 -5.92 1.23 9.43
N LEU A 78 -4.85 0.96 8.68
CA LEU A 78 -4.28 -0.38 8.55
C LEU A 78 -2.86 -0.42 9.07
N ARG A 79 -2.45 -1.59 9.56
CA ARG A 79 -1.05 -1.93 9.78
C ARG A 79 -0.71 -3.13 8.93
N LEU A 80 0.37 -3.04 8.20
CA LEU A 80 0.80 -4.12 7.32
C LEU A 80 1.26 -5.33 8.12
N GLY A 81 1.15 -6.50 7.48
CA GLY A 81 1.52 -7.77 8.09
C GLY A 81 0.35 -8.43 8.79
N LYS A 82 0.49 -9.72 9.08
CA LYS A 82 -0.59 -10.51 9.68
C LYS A 82 -0.75 -10.26 11.17
N LYS A 83 0.22 -9.62 11.80
CA LYS A 83 0.21 -9.35 13.24
C LYS A 83 0.22 -7.86 13.56
N ALA A 84 -0.07 -7.04 12.56
CA ALA A 84 -0.13 -5.58 12.70
C ALA A 84 1.18 -4.95 13.18
N HIS A 85 2.32 -5.53 12.82
CA HIS A 85 3.63 -5.02 13.23
C HIS A 85 4.31 -4.19 12.14
N GLY A 86 3.68 -4.08 10.97
CA GLY A 86 4.26 -3.37 9.83
C GLY A 86 3.94 -1.89 9.82
N ASP A 87 4.24 -1.27 8.69
CA ASP A 87 3.99 0.14 8.48
C ASP A 87 2.50 0.45 8.49
N ALA A 88 2.17 1.67 8.89
CA ALA A 88 0.81 2.16 8.85
C ALA A 88 0.42 2.49 7.40
N LEU A 89 -0.82 2.23 7.06
CA LEU A 89 -1.36 2.52 5.74
C LEU A 89 -2.81 2.97 5.90
N LEU A 90 -3.21 3.95 5.10
CA LEU A 90 -4.60 4.40 5.09
C LEU A 90 -5.28 3.95 3.82
N ALA A 91 -6.52 3.50 3.94
CA ALA A 91 -7.39 3.23 2.80
C ALA A 91 -8.63 4.11 2.92
N ARG A 92 -9.06 4.67 1.79
CA ARG A 92 -10.31 5.43 1.76
C ARG A 92 -11.25 4.73 0.81
N ILE A 93 -12.33 4.21 1.35
CA ILE A 93 -13.30 3.41 0.61
C ILE A 93 -14.69 4.00 0.80
N THR A 94 -15.63 3.54 -0.01
CA THR A 94 -17.01 3.98 0.16
C THR A 94 -17.59 3.35 1.42
N ARG A 95 -18.51 4.06 2.05
CA ARG A 95 -19.24 3.52 3.21
C ARG A 95 -19.98 2.25 2.82
N LYS A 96 -20.50 2.21 1.60
CA LYS A 96 -21.18 1.01 1.09
C LYS A 96 -20.24 -0.19 1.07
N SER A 97 -19.02 -0.03 0.58
CA SER A 97 -18.05 -1.13 0.56
C SER A 97 -17.72 -1.60 1.96
N CYS A 98 -17.55 -0.66 2.89
CA CYS A 98 -17.28 -0.98 4.28
C CYS A 98 -18.40 -1.83 4.87
N ASP A 99 -19.65 -1.44 4.60
CA ASP A 99 -20.82 -2.15 5.11
C ASP A 99 -20.99 -3.52 4.45
N VAL A 100 -20.85 -3.59 3.14
CA VAL A 100 -21.00 -4.84 2.40
C VAL A 100 -19.95 -5.88 2.84
N LEU A 101 -18.72 -5.44 3.04
CA LEU A 101 -17.64 -6.30 3.49
C LEU A 101 -17.68 -6.57 4.99
N GLN A 102 -18.52 -5.85 5.72
CA GLN A 102 -18.65 -5.97 7.17
C GLN A 102 -17.30 -5.81 7.87
N LEU A 103 -16.56 -4.78 7.46
CA LEU A 103 -15.22 -4.53 8.00
C LEU A 103 -15.30 -4.09 9.45
N LYS A 104 -14.40 -4.61 10.27
CA LYS A 104 -14.33 -4.29 11.69
C LYS A 104 -12.88 -4.17 12.12
N LYS A 105 -12.67 -3.40 13.18
CA LYS A 105 -11.39 -3.33 13.85
C LYS A 105 -10.92 -4.72 14.25
N GLY A 106 -9.68 -5.03 13.92
CA GLY A 106 -9.08 -6.33 14.19
C GLY A 106 -9.16 -7.31 13.04
N ASP A 107 -9.93 -7.01 11.99
CA ASP A 107 -10.04 -7.91 10.84
C ASP A 107 -8.71 -8.01 10.09
N GLU A 108 -8.38 -9.22 9.69
CA GLU A 108 -7.28 -9.46 8.76
C GLU A 108 -7.80 -9.33 7.35
N VAL A 109 -7.17 -8.45 6.56
CA VAL A 109 -7.62 -8.16 5.20
C VAL A 109 -6.42 -8.08 4.26
N LYS A 110 -6.70 -7.92 2.97
CA LYS A 110 -5.69 -7.61 1.96
C LYS A 110 -5.83 -6.15 1.56
N ALA A 111 -4.73 -5.43 1.62
CA ALA A 111 -4.67 -4.07 1.11
C ALA A 111 -4.27 -4.14 -0.36
N LEU A 112 -5.11 -3.58 -1.22
CA LEU A 112 -4.92 -3.57 -2.66
C LEU A 112 -4.45 -2.18 -3.04
N ILE A 113 -3.16 -2.06 -3.36
CA ILE A 113 -2.57 -0.75 -3.63
C ILE A 113 -2.49 -0.55 -5.13
N LYS A 114 -3.25 0.43 -5.63
CA LYS A 114 -3.35 0.67 -7.06
C LYS A 114 -2.12 1.37 -7.60
N SER A 115 -1.61 2.38 -6.89
CA SER A 115 -0.41 3.07 -7.32
C SER A 115 0.41 3.54 -6.12
N VAL A 116 1.73 3.58 -6.34
CA VAL A 116 2.70 4.00 -5.34
C VAL A 116 3.55 5.08 -6.00
N GLY A 117 3.69 6.21 -5.33
CA GLY A 117 4.52 7.30 -5.82
C GLY A 117 5.82 7.41 -5.05
N LEU A 118 6.81 7.99 -5.69
CA LEU A 118 8.05 8.38 -5.03
C LEU A 118 7.91 9.80 -4.55
N VAL A 119 8.43 10.08 -3.37
CA VAL A 119 8.51 11.45 -2.88
C VAL A 119 9.82 12.03 -3.38
N SER A 120 9.71 13.05 -4.21
CA SER A 120 10.86 13.81 -4.64
C SER A 120 11.37 14.63 -3.46
N ILE A 121 12.61 14.37 -3.07
CA ILE A 121 13.25 15.19 -2.04
C ILE A 121 14.17 16.15 -2.77
N PRO A 122 13.95 17.46 -2.66
CA PRO A 122 14.87 18.41 -3.27
C PRO A 122 16.27 18.17 -2.71
N THR A 123 17.23 18.02 -3.58
CA THR A 123 18.60 17.89 -3.16
C THR A 123 19.14 19.29 -2.97
N VAL A 124 19.30 19.63 -1.76
CA VAL A 124 19.77 20.94 -1.45
C VAL A 124 21.21 21.06 -1.74
N ASN A 125 21.81 20.17 -1.97
CA ASN A 125 23.08 20.19 -2.19
C ASN A 125 23.44 19.37 -3.14
N GLN A 126 22.97 19.55 -3.76
CA GLN A 126 23.26 18.84 -4.62
C GLN A 126 23.66 19.48 -5.45
N ASP A 127 23.86 20.15 -4.85
CA ASP A 127 24.14 20.61 -5.22
C ASP A 127 24.24 20.80 -5.13
N GLY A 128 24.02 20.99 -4.89
CA GLY A 128 24.02 20.98 -4.66
C GLY A 128 23.76 20.66 -4.65
#